data_b1e868322a4314ce52e8712a76a0b1d5
#
_entry.id   b1e868322a4314ce52e8712a76a0b1d5
#
_cell.length_a   1.000
_cell.length_b   1.000
_cell.length_c   1.000
_cell.angle_alpha   90.00
_cell.angle_beta   90.00
_cell.angle_gamma   90.00
#
_symmetry.space_group_name_H-M   'P 1'
#
loop_
_entity.id
_entity.type
_entity.pdbx_description
1 polymer ?
#
loop_
_entity_poly.entity_id
_entity_poly.type
_entity_poly.pdbx_seq_one_letter_code
_entity_poly.pdbx_strand_id
1 'polypeptide(L)'
;MDSKLPLKANLELEGSGTFRVATVVNGPIQTNTYIVVSQDHAVMIDPAWEGEKLAERFSALFPAAHLDAVVCTHGHADHIGGVAGVRRALGEDTPFMISALDAPHLAEAVRSMKLTWGIDTEMPPAPDRLLEEGDTIK
;
A
#
# COMPACT_ATOMS: atom_id res chain seq x y z
N MET A 1 11.67 -15.74 -15.00
CA MET A 1 10.54 -15.72 -14.06
C MET A 1 9.83 -14.39 -14.08
N ASP A 2 8.55 -14.44 -14.13
CA ASP A 2 7.74 -13.24 -14.12
C ASP A 2 7.66 -12.66 -12.69
N SER A 3 8.13 -11.44 -12.51
CA SER A 3 8.11 -10.78 -11.22
C SER A 3 6.81 -10.00 -10.98
N LYS A 4 5.93 -9.98 -11.96
CA LYS A 4 4.70 -9.20 -11.85
C LYS A 4 3.70 -9.88 -10.94
N LEU A 5 3.03 -9.06 -10.13
CA LEU A 5 1.95 -9.53 -9.29
C LEU A 5 0.67 -9.62 -10.12
N PRO A 6 -0.22 -10.56 -9.77
CA PRO A 6 -1.47 -10.67 -10.51
C PRO A 6 -2.33 -9.43 -10.34
N LEU A 7 -3.04 -9.07 -11.39
CA LEU A 7 -4.00 -7.98 -11.39
C LEU A 7 -5.38 -8.58 -11.26
N LYS A 8 -6.02 -8.33 -10.11
CA LYS A 8 -7.30 -8.95 -9.82
C LYS A 8 -8.44 -8.36 -10.64
N ALA A 9 -8.40 -7.06 -10.84
CA ALA A 9 -9.45 -6.36 -11.58
C ALA A 9 -8.84 -5.46 -12.62
N ASN A 10 -9.57 -5.23 -13.68
CA ASN A 10 -9.16 -4.27 -14.70
C ASN A 10 -9.31 -2.86 -14.17
N LEU A 11 -8.69 -1.93 -14.86
CA LEU A 11 -8.84 -0.53 -14.53
C LEU A 11 -10.26 -0.07 -14.82
N GLU A 12 -10.83 0.65 -13.88
CA GLU A 12 -12.17 1.16 -14.01
C GLU A 12 -12.21 2.63 -13.66
N LEU A 13 -13.15 3.33 -14.27
CA LEU A 13 -13.42 4.72 -13.91
C LEU A 13 -14.54 4.74 -12.89
N GLU A 14 -14.31 5.50 -11.82
CA GLU A 14 -15.23 5.59 -10.71
C GLU A 14 -15.75 7.01 -10.56
N GLY A 15 -16.94 7.14 -9.97
CA GLY A 15 -17.52 8.43 -9.68
C GLY A 15 -17.73 9.26 -10.94
N SER A 16 -17.05 10.40 -10.99
CA SER A 16 -17.18 11.31 -12.14
C SER A 16 -16.40 10.86 -13.36
N GLY A 17 -15.71 9.75 -13.30
CA GLY A 17 -14.86 9.29 -14.39
C GLY A 17 -13.50 9.92 -14.40
N THR A 18 -13.13 10.63 -13.35
CA THR A 18 -11.84 11.32 -13.28
C THR A 18 -10.76 10.53 -12.58
N PHE A 19 -11.07 9.37 -12.03
CA PHE A 19 -10.05 8.53 -11.41
C PHE A 19 -10.24 7.08 -11.78
N ARG A 20 -9.17 6.31 -11.60
CA ARG A 20 -9.12 4.88 -11.89
C ARG A 20 -8.60 4.13 -10.69
N VAL A 21 -9.04 2.90 -10.51
CA VAL A 21 -8.59 2.05 -9.42
C VAL A 21 -8.08 0.73 -9.99
N ALA A 22 -6.88 0.34 -9.57
CA ALA A 22 -6.33 -0.97 -9.86
C ALA A 22 -6.22 -1.76 -8.57
N THR A 23 -6.59 -3.04 -8.63
CA THR A 23 -6.49 -3.94 -7.48
C THR A 23 -5.42 -4.98 -7.77
N VAL A 24 -4.42 -5.07 -6.89
CA VAL A 24 -3.33 -6.03 -7.02
C VAL A 24 -3.38 -6.98 -5.84
N VAL A 25 -3.53 -8.27 -6.13
CA VAL A 25 -3.51 -9.30 -5.08
C VAL A 25 -2.07 -9.69 -4.81
N ASN A 26 -1.67 -9.71 -3.55
CA ASN A 26 -0.29 -10.03 -3.22
C ASN A 26 -0.17 -10.64 -1.83
N GLY A 27 0.98 -11.27 -1.60
CA GLY A 27 1.30 -11.85 -0.31
C GLY A 27 0.72 -13.23 -0.07
N PRO A 28 1.18 -13.89 1.00
CA PRO A 28 0.78 -15.28 1.30
C PRO A 28 -0.69 -15.42 1.69
N ILE A 29 -1.33 -14.32 2.10
CA ILE A 29 -2.74 -14.33 2.51
C ILE A 29 -3.63 -13.78 1.40
N GLN A 30 -3.03 -13.40 0.27
CA GLN A 30 -3.75 -12.87 -0.91
C GLN A 30 -4.53 -11.60 -0.56
N THR A 31 -3.81 -10.63 -0.02
CA THR A 31 -4.37 -9.35 0.36
C THR A 31 -4.49 -8.43 -0.85
N ASN A 32 -5.54 -7.64 -0.88
CA ASN A 32 -5.74 -6.65 -1.94
C ASN A 32 -4.99 -5.37 -1.63
N THR A 33 -4.19 -4.92 -2.58
CA THR A 33 -3.56 -3.60 -2.57
C THR A 33 -4.25 -2.78 -3.65
N TYR A 34 -4.66 -1.57 -3.32
CA TYR A 34 -5.37 -0.71 -4.26
C TYR A 34 -4.48 0.44 -4.68
N ILE A 35 -4.51 0.76 -5.97
CA ILE A 35 -3.82 1.93 -6.51
C ILE A 35 -4.89 2.82 -7.10
N VAL A 36 -5.05 4.01 -6.52
CA VAL A 36 -6.06 4.98 -6.95
C VAL A 36 -5.35 6.11 -7.67
N VAL A 37 -5.71 6.34 -8.93
CA VAL A 37 -5.05 7.34 -9.77
C VAL A 37 -6.06 8.36 -10.27
N SER A 38 -5.72 9.63 -10.11
CA SER A 38 -6.50 10.74 -10.66
C SER A 38 -5.51 11.63 -11.39
N GLN A 39 -5.70 11.79 -12.70
CA GLN A 39 -4.76 12.53 -13.53
C GLN A 39 -3.35 11.91 -13.39
N ASP A 40 -2.36 12.68 -12.94
CA ASP A 40 -1.00 12.19 -12.77
C ASP A 40 -0.65 11.94 -11.31
N HIS A 41 -1.65 11.87 -10.44
CA HIS A 41 -1.46 11.67 -9.00
C HIS A 41 -2.03 10.34 -8.56
N ALA A 42 -1.34 9.67 -7.66
CA ALA A 42 -1.75 8.34 -7.20
C ALA A 42 -1.58 8.19 -5.70
N VAL A 43 -2.40 7.30 -5.13
CA VAL A 43 -2.30 6.87 -3.74
C VAL A 43 -2.34 5.35 -3.75
N MET A 44 -1.43 4.72 -3.02
CA MET A 44 -1.43 3.27 -2.86
C MET A 44 -1.98 2.92 -1.49
N ILE A 45 -2.98 2.04 -1.47
CA ILE A 45 -3.69 1.67 -0.25
C ILE A 45 -3.34 0.23 0.10
N ASP A 46 -2.91 0.03 1.35
CA ASP A 46 -2.55 -1.28 1.90
C ASP A 46 -1.50 -2.01 1.06
N PRO A 47 -0.28 -1.44 0.91
CA PRO A 47 0.81 -2.21 0.30
C PRO A 47 1.15 -3.37 1.22
N ALA A 48 0.62 -4.54 0.89
CA ALA A 48 0.54 -5.65 1.83
C ALA A 48 1.85 -6.41 1.94
N TRP A 49 2.51 -6.65 0.82
CA TRP A 49 3.65 -7.54 0.76
C TRP A 49 4.56 -7.06 -0.37
N GLU A 50 5.78 -7.58 -0.44
CA GLU A 50 6.68 -7.37 -1.59
C GLU A 50 6.61 -5.96 -2.18
N GLY A 51 6.96 -4.95 -1.38
CA GLY A 51 6.80 -3.54 -1.76
C GLY A 51 7.48 -3.17 -3.06
N GLU A 52 8.68 -3.71 -3.32
CA GLU A 52 9.39 -3.41 -4.56
C GLU A 52 8.61 -3.90 -5.78
N LYS A 53 7.97 -5.06 -5.67
CA LYS A 53 7.14 -5.58 -6.77
C LYS A 53 5.88 -4.76 -6.97
N LEU A 54 5.29 -4.28 -5.88
CA LEU A 54 4.14 -3.38 -5.96
C LEU A 54 4.53 -2.08 -6.65
N ALA A 55 5.70 -1.54 -6.32
CA ALA A 55 6.20 -0.33 -6.95
C ALA A 55 6.42 -0.54 -8.44
N GLU A 56 6.99 -1.69 -8.81
CA GLU A 56 7.22 -2.04 -10.20
C GLU A 56 5.89 -2.14 -10.95
N ARG A 57 4.90 -2.76 -10.33
CA ARG A 57 3.58 -2.91 -10.94
C ARG A 57 2.91 -1.55 -11.13
N PHE A 58 3.02 -0.69 -10.12
CA PHE A 58 2.49 0.66 -10.21
C PHE A 58 3.12 1.43 -11.39
N SER A 59 4.45 1.37 -11.50
CA SER A 59 5.15 2.09 -12.56
C SER A 59 4.79 1.55 -13.93
N ALA A 60 4.55 0.25 -14.04
CA ALA A 60 4.16 -0.37 -15.31
C ALA A 60 2.74 0.01 -15.71
N LEU A 61 1.83 0.09 -14.75
CA LEU A 61 0.44 0.41 -15.03
C LEU A 61 0.20 1.90 -15.27
N PHE A 62 0.94 2.74 -14.55
CA PHE A 62 0.73 4.19 -14.56
C PHE A 62 2.06 4.92 -14.70
N PRO A 63 2.72 4.81 -15.87
CA PRO A 63 4.09 5.32 -16.00
C PRO A 63 4.23 6.83 -15.84
N ALA A 64 3.14 7.59 -16.02
CA ALA A 64 3.19 9.04 -15.86
C ALA A 64 2.75 9.51 -14.49
N ALA A 65 2.27 8.60 -13.63
CA ALA A 65 1.72 9.01 -12.35
C ALA A 65 2.79 9.13 -11.28
N HIS A 66 2.61 10.07 -10.38
CA HIS A 66 3.43 10.26 -9.19
C HIS A 66 2.70 9.68 -7.99
N LEU A 67 3.39 8.91 -7.17
CA LEU A 67 2.80 8.35 -5.96
C LEU A 67 2.88 9.39 -4.86
N ASP A 68 1.73 9.95 -4.52
CA ASP A 68 1.65 11.04 -3.55
C ASP A 68 1.66 10.56 -2.11
N ALA A 69 1.15 9.36 -1.87
CA ALA A 69 1.06 8.84 -0.50
C ALA A 69 0.84 7.34 -0.51
N VAL A 70 1.24 6.72 0.60
CA VAL A 70 0.92 5.33 0.92
C VAL A 70 0.02 5.37 2.14
N VAL A 71 -1.15 4.73 2.06
CA VAL A 71 -2.14 4.75 3.13
C VAL A 71 -2.48 3.33 3.52
N CYS A 72 -2.48 3.05 4.82
CA CYS A 72 -2.95 1.76 5.32
C CYS A 72 -4.30 1.93 6.00
N THR A 73 -5.23 1.03 5.67
CA THR A 73 -6.57 1.07 6.24
C THR A 73 -6.56 0.65 7.71
N HIS A 74 -5.62 -0.24 8.06
CA HIS A 74 -5.43 -0.67 9.44
C HIS A 74 -4.03 -1.24 9.58
N GLY A 75 -3.65 -1.57 10.82
CA GLY A 75 -2.29 -1.95 11.16
C GLY A 75 -2.00 -3.44 11.19
N HIS A 76 -2.84 -4.28 10.63
CA HIS A 76 -2.57 -5.71 10.56
C HIS A 76 -1.38 -5.97 9.62
N ALA A 77 -0.55 -6.94 9.98
CA ALA A 77 0.70 -7.18 9.26
C ALA A 77 0.48 -7.49 7.78
N ASP A 78 -0.64 -8.14 7.45
CA ASP A 78 -0.95 -8.49 6.07
C ASP A 78 -1.41 -7.28 5.23
N HIS A 79 -1.38 -6.07 5.79
CA HIS A 79 -1.72 -4.84 5.09
C HIS A 79 -0.61 -3.80 5.11
N ILE A 80 0.49 -4.06 5.84
CA ILE A 80 1.56 -3.07 6.01
C ILE A 80 2.92 -3.54 5.52
N GLY A 81 3.05 -4.80 5.14
CA GLY A 81 4.36 -5.41 4.89
C GLY A 81 5.09 -4.88 3.66
N GLY A 82 4.40 -4.19 2.77
CA GLY A 82 5.03 -3.64 1.57
C GLY A 82 5.38 -2.16 1.65
N VAL A 83 5.00 -1.48 2.74
CA VAL A 83 5.20 -0.02 2.83
C VAL A 83 6.66 0.37 2.65
N ALA A 84 7.55 -0.29 3.38
CA ALA A 84 8.98 0.06 3.33
C ALA A 84 9.56 -0.17 1.93
N GLY A 85 9.19 -1.28 1.28
CA GLY A 85 9.69 -1.60 -0.05
C GLY A 85 9.20 -0.64 -1.12
N VAL A 86 7.93 -0.22 -1.03
CA VAL A 86 7.40 0.78 -1.95
C VAL A 86 8.18 2.08 -1.82
N ARG A 87 8.46 2.52 -0.60
CA ARG A 87 9.20 3.75 -0.37
C ARG A 87 10.65 3.63 -0.86
N ARG A 88 11.30 2.49 -0.66
CA ARG A 88 12.66 2.30 -1.17
C ARG A 88 12.71 2.43 -2.69
N ALA A 89 11.70 1.90 -3.36
CA ALA A 89 11.70 1.88 -4.82
C ALA A 89 11.24 3.19 -5.44
N LEU A 90 10.27 3.87 -4.84
CA LEU A 90 9.64 5.04 -5.45
C LEU A 90 10.03 6.36 -4.81
N GLY A 91 10.50 6.34 -3.57
CA GLY A 91 10.94 7.56 -2.90
C GLY A 91 10.70 7.50 -1.41
N GLU A 92 11.77 7.70 -0.63
CA GLU A 92 11.68 7.70 0.83
C GLU A 92 10.89 8.88 1.36
N ASP A 93 10.65 9.88 0.50
CA ASP A 93 9.87 11.05 0.88
C ASP A 93 8.37 10.87 0.70
N THR A 94 7.94 9.75 0.12
CA THR A 94 6.52 9.49 -0.06
C THR A 94 5.88 9.32 1.32
N PRO A 95 4.88 10.13 1.68
CA PRO A 95 4.27 10.05 3.01
C PRO A 95 3.58 8.71 3.25
N PHE A 96 3.76 8.18 4.45
CA PHE A 96 3.05 7.00 4.93
C PHE A 96 2.02 7.45 5.96
N MET A 97 0.76 7.08 5.73
CA MET A 97 -0.35 7.49 6.57
C MET A 97 -1.12 6.28 7.07
N ILE A 98 -1.48 6.31 8.34
CA ILE A 98 -2.26 5.24 8.96
C ILE A 98 -3.09 5.83 10.09
N SER A 99 -4.15 5.12 10.48
CA SER A 99 -5.00 5.50 11.60
C SER A 99 -4.18 5.76 12.87
N ALA A 100 -4.51 6.81 13.58
CA ALA A 100 -3.89 7.12 14.87
C ALA A 100 -4.11 6.00 15.87
N LEU A 101 -5.19 5.24 15.74
CA LEU A 101 -5.49 4.13 16.63
C LEU A 101 -4.57 2.92 16.37
N ASP A 102 -4.15 2.74 15.13
CA ASP A 102 -3.34 1.56 14.75
C ASP A 102 -1.85 1.82 14.80
N ALA A 103 -1.43 3.06 14.64
CA ALA A 103 0.00 3.38 14.55
C ALA A 103 0.83 2.85 15.72
N PRO A 104 0.38 2.94 16.99
CA PRO A 104 1.18 2.44 18.11
C PRO A 104 1.35 0.93 18.14
N HIS A 105 0.59 0.19 17.33
CA HIS A 105 0.56 -1.27 17.40
C HIS A 105 1.27 -1.95 16.23
N LEU A 106 1.99 -1.21 15.41
CA LEU A 106 2.61 -1.78 14.20
C LEU A 106 3.67 -2.83 14.53
N ALA A 107 4.53 -2.57 15.51
CA ALA A 107 5.56 -3.53 15.88
C ALA A 107 4.95 -4.81 16.43
N GLU A 108 3.88 -4.69 17.20
CA GLU A 108 3.18 -5.85 17.74
C GLU A 108 2.54 -6.67 16.62
N ALA A 109 1.99 -6.01 15.60
CA ALA A 109 1.38 -6.69 14.47
C ALA A 109 2.41 -7.54 13.72
N VAL A 110 3.61 -7.00 13.50
CA VAL A 110 4.69 -7.71 12.82
C VAL A 110 5.10 -8.93 13.66
N ARG A 111 5.28 -8.75 14.97
CA ARG A 111 5.67 -9.82 15.86
C ARG A 111 4.60 -10.91 15.92
N SER A 112 3.34 -10.50 15.97
CA SER A 112 2.21 -11.43 16.07
C SER A 112 2.09 -12.30 14.81
N MET A 113 2.33 -11.72 13.64
CA MET A 113 2.30 -12.48 12.39
C MET A 113 3.38 -13.56 12.40
N LYS A 114 4.57 -13.24 12.89
CA LYS A 114 5.65 -14.21 12.98
C LYS A 114 5.32 -15.32 13.95
N LEU A 115 4.80 -14.98 15.12
CA LEU A 115 4.50 -15.97 16.17
C LEU A 115 3.31 -16.86 15.82
N THR A 116 2.28 -16.28 15.20
CA THR A 116 1.04 -17.01 14.93
C THR A 116 1.12 -17.79 13.62
N TRP A 117 1.72 -17.21 12.60
CA TRP A 117 1.70 -17.77 11.24
C TRP A 117 3.08 -18.16 10.74
N GLY A 118 4.14 -17.82 11.47
CA GLY A 118 5.50 -18.08 11.02
C GLY A 118 5.92 -17.24 9.84
N ILE A 119 5.21 -16.14 9.58
CA ILE A 119 5.46 -15.29 8.42
C ILE A 119 6.21 -14.04 8.85
N ASP A 120 7.34 -13.77 8.17
CA ASP A 120 8.11 -12.55 8.40
C ASP A 120 7.48 -11.40 7.61
N THR A 121 7.27 -10.28 8.29
CA THR A 121 6.72 -9.08 7.67
C THR A 121 7.71 -7.94 7.89
N GLU A 122 8.02 -7.21 6.83
CA GLU A 122 8.92 -6.07 6.94
C GLU A 122 8.23 -4.96 7.73
N MET A 123 8.92 -4.45 8.76
CA MET A 123 8.40 -3.36 9.57
C MET A 123 8.29 -2.09 8.73
N PRO A 124 7.13 -1.42 8.70
CA PRO A 124 7.03 -0.15 7.98
C PRO A 124 7.79 0.95 8.72
N PRO A 125 8.14 2.03 8.02
CA PRO A 125 8.74 3.18 8.67
C PRO A 125 7.73 3.86 9.60
N ALA A 126 8.18 4.84 10.37
CA ALA A 126 7.29 5.62 11.21
C ALA A 126 6.28 6.37 10.32
N PRO A 127 5.01 6.42 10.71
CA PRO A 127 4.03 7.16 9.91
C PRO A 127 4.33 8.65 9.87
N ASP A 128 4.11 9.25 8.71
CA ASP A 128 4.28 10.68 8.52
C ASP A 128 3.03 11.46 8.91
N ARG A 129 1.87 10.80 8.83
CA ARG A 129 0.61 11.41 9.20
C ARG A 129 -0.28 10.36 9.85
N LEU A 130 -0.90 10.74 10.96
CA LEU A 130 -1.88 9.89 11.66
C LEU A 130 -3.27 10.34 11.24
N LEU A 131 -4.08 9.38 10.80
CA LEU A 131 -5.41 9.67 10.28
C LEU A 131 -6.46 9.43 11.34
N GLU A 132 -7.48 10.30 11.33
CA GLU A 132 -8.63 10.17 12.19
C GLU A 132 -9.89 10.24 11.35
N GLU A 133 -10.99 9.82 11.93
CA GLU A 133 -12.26 9.84 11.23
C GLU A 133 -12.58 11.24 10.70
N GLY A 134 -12.97 11.31 9.43
CA GLY A 134 -13.28 12.58 8.79
C GLY A 134 -12.12 13.23 8.07
N ASP A 135 -10.90 12.72 8.24
CA ASP A 135 -9.76 13.27 7.53
C ASP A 135 -9.86 13.03 6.04
N THR A 136 -9.33 13.97 5.27
CA THR A 136 -9.24 13.83 3.82
C THR A 136 -7.78 13.85 3.39
N ILE A 137 -7.49 13.15 2.29
CA ILE A 137 -6.15 13.08 1.72
C ILE A 137 -6.18 13.80 0.39
N LYS A 138 -5.29 14.75 0.25
CA LYS A 138 -5.23 15.58 -0.96
C LYS A 138 -3.96 15.43 -1.73
#